data_76b7b408a9910a761038006a12f5305b
#
_entry.id   76b7b408a9910a761038006a12f5305b
#
_cell.length_a   1.000
_cell.length_b   1.000
_cell.length_c   1.000
_cell.angle_alpha   90.00
_cell.angle_beta   90.00
_cell.angle_gamma   90.00
#
_symmetry.space_group_name_H-M   'P 1'
#
loop_
_entity.id
_entity.type
_entity.pdbx_description
1 polymer ?
#
loop_
_entity_poly.entity_id
_entity_poly.type
_entity_poly.pdbx_seq_one_letter_code
_entity_poly.pdbx_strand_id
1 'polypeptide(L)'
;MRSNTPQRQESIAWHCADLLREGRYSDVIQLLQPGVVGAETRQSLTAIHDILTEREPVSVKVIDAQKSRGEGDVEITNIVLDYEFPPTVKKTNSDTELFPAKWVFVTFSIRSAEDSITGIHAVTSEQSIEAINALTFKNKGVAQYTAFAAGILLNAFAIYAITLCVTAKIGPKKWLWTLLMLFTFVLVSVNWTTGDWSFGTVSLGFKLPPLPANVECSAYGPWNLKLGLPIAAIVFVPYRKKFERTASARAAGLGGC
;
A
#
# COMPACT_ATOMS: atom_id res chain seq x y z
N MET A 1 3.25 -5.19 15.36
CA MET A 1 4.20 -4.14 14.99
C MET A 1 3.48 -2.81 15.09
N ARG A 2 3.78 -1.97 16.08
CA ARG A 2 3.29 -0.59 16.08
C ARG A 2 4.04 0.11 14.97
N SER A 3 3.33 0.53 13.93
CA SER A 3 3.82 1.45 12.92
C SER A 3 4.44 2.66 13.64
N ASN A 4 5.51 3.25 13.09
CA ASN A 4 6.07 4.53 13.52
C ASN A 4 5.08 5.67 13.21
N THR A 5 3.85 5.52 13.70
CA THR A 5 2.80 6.53 13.57
C THR A 5 3.27 7.74 14.34
N PRO A 6 3.25 8.93 13.77
CA PRO A 6 3.60 10.15 14.49
C PRO A 6 2.55 10.36 15.58
N GLN A 7 2.89 9.99 16.81
CA GLN A 7 1.97 10.00 17.97
C GLN A 7 1.24 11.34 18.15
N ARG A 8 1.91 12.43 17.77
CA ARG A 8 1.35 13.78 17.85
C ARG A 8 0.19 13.98 16.88
N GLN A 9 0.35 13.61 15.61
CA GLN A 9 -0.70 13.75 14.59
C GLN A 9 -1.87 12.80 14.85
N GLU A 10 -1.56 11.61 15.37
CA GLU A 10 -2.59 10.67 15.82
C GLU A 10 -3.45 11.28 16.93
N SER A 11 -2.82 11.92 17.94
CA SER A 11 -3.56 12.57 19.02
C SER A 11 -4.44 13.74 18.54
N ILE A 12 -3.99 14.49 17.53
CA ILE A 12 -4.77 15.56 16.91
C ILE A 12 -6.00 14.97 16.19
N ALA A 13 -5.82 13.90 15.45
CA ALA A 13 -6.92 13.21 14.75
C ALA A 13 -7.98 12.70 15.73
N TRP A 14 -7.56 12.06 16.83
CA TRP A 14 -8.45 11.60 17.89
C TRP A 14 -9.19 12.75 18.52
N HIS A 15 -8.49 13.83 18.93
CA HIS A 15 -9.12 14.99 19.54
C HIS A 15 -10.14 15.64 18.60
N CYS A 16 -9.81 15.81 17.32
CA CYS A 16 -10.74 16.34 16.33
C CYS A 16 -11.97 15.44 16.15
N ALA A 17 -11.77 14.13 16.12
CA ALA A 17 -12.87 13.17 16.02
C ALA A 17 -13.83 13.21 17.21
N ASP A 18 -13.29 13.37 18.41
CA ASP A 18 -14.11 13.54 19.64
C ASP A 18 -14.91 14.84 19.59
N LEU A 19 -14.29 15.96 19.21
CA LEU A 19 -14.97 17.23 19.02
C LEU A 19 -16.09 17.16 17.97
N LEU A 20 -15.85 16.42 16.87
CA LEU A 20 -16.88 16.18 15.85
C LEU A 20 -18.05 15.39 16.42
N ARG A 21 -17.81 14.34 17.19
CA ARG A 21 -18.88 13.55 17.82
C ARG A 21 -19.65 14.35 18.87
N GLU A 22 -19.01 15.27 19.56
CA GLU A 22 -19.64 16.18 20.52
C GLU A 22 -20.41 17.34 19.87
N GLY A 23 -20.32 17.52 18.53
CA GLY A 23 -20.93 18.63 17.81
C GLY A 23 -20.26 19.98 18.06
N ARG A 24 -19.03 20.00 18.56
CA ARG A 24 -18.25 21.20 18.89
C ARG A 24 -17.56 21.77 17.66
N TYR A 25 -18.35 22.13 16.64
CA TYR A 25 -17.84 22.58 15.34
C TYR A 25 -16.92 23.81 15.42
N SER A 26 -17.17 24.71 16.36
CA SER A 26 -16.33 25.91 16.54
C SER A 26 -14.89 25.54 16.94
N ASP A 27 -14.74 24.51 17.77
CA ASP A 27 -13.44 24.05 18.23
C ASP A 27 -12.73 23.24 17.10
N VAL A 28 -13.49 22.46 16.34
CA VAL A 28 -12.98 21.80 15.12
C VAL A 28 -12.46 22.83 14.12
N ILE A 29 -13.20 23.91 13.87
CA ILE A 29 -12.79 24.97 12.94
C ILE A 29 -11.48 25.63 13.37
N GLN A 30 -11.21 25.75 14.67
CA GLN A 30 -9.92 26.27 15.18
C GLN A 30 -8.73 25.36 14.87
N LEU A 31 -8.97 24.05 14.73
CA LEU A 31 -7.93 23.08 14.33
C LEU A 31 -7.69 23.05 12.82
N LEU A 32 -8.65 23.57 12.03
CA LEU A 32 -8.51 23.64 10.58
C LEU A 32 -7.55 24.75 10.18
N GLN A 33 -6.79 24.49 9.11
CA GLN A 33 -5.99 25.54 8.49
C GLN A 33 -6.89 26.67 7.95
N PRO A 34 -6.58 27.95 8.22
CA PRO A 34 -7.46 29.08 7.84
C PRO A 34 -7.86 29.11 6.35
N GLY A 35 -6.97 28.64 5.45
CA GLY A 35 -7.25 28.58 4.01
C GLY A 35 -8.25 27.51 3.58
N VAL A 36 -8.61 26.58 4.46
CA VAL A 36 -9.57 25.50 4.19
C VAL A 36 -10.98 25.86 4.69
N VAL A 37 -11.09 26.83 5.59
CA VAL A 37 -12.36 27.24 6.18
C VAL A 37 -13.15 28.06 5.16
N GLY A 38 -14.27 27.54 4.69
CA GLY A 38 -15.18 28.19 3.74
C GLY A 38 -16.63 28.21 4.21
N ALA A 39 -17.51 28.78 3.41
CA ALA A 39 -18.94 28.89 3.74
C ALA A 39 -19.62 27.55 3.99
N GLU A 40 -19.18 26.48 3.30
CA GLU A 40 -19.75 25.12 3.39
C GLU A 40 -19.10 24.26 4.48
N THR A 41 -18.04 24.74 5.14
CA THR A 41 -17.29 23.95 6.13
C THR A 41 -18.20 23.43 7.24
N ARG A 42 -19.04 24.30 7.79
CA ARG A 42 -19.96 23.91 8.89
C ARG A 42 -20.95 22.84 8.44
N GLN A 43 -21.48 22.93 7.24
CA GLN A 43 -22.41 21.94 6.67
C GLN A 43 -21.72 20.58 6.50
N SER A 44 -20.48 20.56 5.99
CA SER A 44 -19.69 19.36 5.85
C SER A 44 -19.37 18.70 7.20
N LEU A 45 -19.00 19.50 8.21
CA LEU A 45 -18.77 19.00 9.56
C LEU A 45 -20.05 18.43 10.20
N THR A 46 -21.20 19.06 9.96
CA THR A 46 -22.50 18.55 10.43
C THR A 46 -22.81 17.20 9.78
N ALA A 47 -22.60 17.05 8.47
CA ALA A 47 -22.82 15.78 7.78
C ALA A 47 -21.93 14.65 8.34
N ILE A 48 -20.67 14.95 8.67
CA ILE A 48 -19.77 13.97 9.31
C ILE A 48 -20.25 13.63 10.72
N HIS A 49 -20.65 14.64 11.51
CA HIS A 49 -21.21 14.44 12.85
C HIS A 49 -22.42 13.52 12.82
N ASP A 50 -23.38 13.75 11.92
CA ASP A 50 -24.60 12.96 11.79
C ASP A 50 -24.27 11.48 11.49
N ILE A 51 -23.26 11.24 10.63
CA ILE A 51 -22.78 9.89 10.33
C ILE A 51 -22.15 9.22 11.57
N LEU A 52 -21.34 9.97 12.34
CA LEU A 52 -20.61 9.44 13.49
C LEU A 52 -21.47 9.26 14.75
N THR A 53 -22.61 9.96 14.84
CA THR A 53 -23.51 9.93 15.98
C THR A 53 -24.79 9.15 15.74
N GLU A 54 -24.99 8.63 14.51
CA GLU A 54 -26.15 7.80 14.17
C GLU A 54 -26.32 6.62 15.14
N ARG A 55 -25.20 6.06 15.62
CA ARG A 55 -25.14 4.95 16.58
C ARG A 55 -23.88 5.07 17.43
N GLU A 56 -23.82 4.32 18.55
CA GLU A 56 -22.57 4.15 19.28
C GLU A 56 -21.65 3.12 18.59
N PRO A 57 -20.40 3.48 18.32
CA PRO A 57 -19.46 2.52 17.74
C PRO A 57 -19.04 1.48 18.78
N VAL A 58 -18.89 0.22 18.36
CA VAL A 58 -18.31 -0.85 19.20
C VAL A 58 -16.80 -0.82 19.23
N SER A 59 -16.20 -0.25 18.21
CA SER A 59 -14.74 -0.19 18.05
C SER A 59 -14.36 1.04 17.26
N VAL A 60 -13.26 1.68 17.67
CA VAL A 60 -12.59 2.74 16.88
C VAL A 60 -11.10 2.45 16.88
N LYS A 61 -10.48 2.43 15.71
CA LYS A 61 -9.07 2.13 15.57
C LYS A 61 -8.41 2.97 14.48
N VAL A 62 -7.09 3.22 14.62
CA VAL A 62 -6.28 3.79 13.53
C VAL A 62 -5.93 2.68 12.57
N ILE A 63 -6.33 2.79 11.30
CA ILE A 63 -6.06 1.79 10.26
C ILE A 63 -4.96 2.21 9.31
N ASP A 64 -4.69 3.50 9.17
CA ASP A 64 -3.63 4.00 8.32
C ASP A 64 -3.04 5.30 8.86
N ALA A 65 -1.73 5.50 8.61
CA ALA A 65 -1.00 6.72 8.94
C ALA A 65 0.12 6.89 7.91
N GLN A 66 -0.16 7.65 6.87
CA GLN A 66 0.77 7.87 5.77
C GLN A 66 1.30 9.29 5.76
N LYS A 67 2.62 9.42 5.63
CA LYS A 67 3.28 10.68 5.35
C LYS A 67 3.48 10.85 3.85
N SER A 68 3.02 11.96 3.33
CA SER A 68 3.23 12.37 1.95
C SER A 68 3.86 13.75 1.89
N ARG A 69 4.63 14.01 0.85
CA ARG A 69 5.13 15.36 0.55
C ARG A 69 4.27 15.94 -0.54
N GLY A 70 3.65 17.07 -0.22
CA GLY A 70 2.89 17.86 -1.16
C GLY A 70 3.75 18.85 -1.94
N GLU A 71 3.09 19.67 -2.73
CA GLU A 71 3.72 20.75 -3.48
C GLU A 71 4.41 21.74 -2.53
N GLY A 72 5.65 22.16 -2.83
CA GLY A 72 6.45 23.05 -1.98
C GLY A 72 7.12 22.36 -0.77
N ASP A 73 7.37 21.05 -0.84
CA ASP A 73 8.04 20.24 0.23
C ASP A 73 7.26 20.21 1.56
N VAL A 74 5.95 20.46 1.51
CA VAL A 74 5.05 20.42 2.66
C VAL A 74 4.79 18.96 3.05
N GLU A 75 5.15 18.58 4.27
CA GLU A 75 4.84 17.25 4.81
C GLU A 75 3.40 17.19 5.34
N ILE A 76 2.60 16.31 4.75
CA ILE A 76 1.21 16.03 5.17
C ILE A 76 1.15 14.61 5.71
N THR A 77 0.56 14.45 6.88
CA THR A 77 0.26 13.15 7.48
C THR A 77 -1.24 12.89 7.37
N ASN A 78 -1.59 11.80 6.69
CA ASN A 78 -2.97 11.32 6.61
C ASN A 78 -3.18 10.26 7.69
N ILE A 79 -4.13 10.48 8.59
CA ILE A 79 -4.54 9.53 9.62
C ILE A 79 -5.95 9.07 9.28
N VAL A 80 -6.16 7.75 9.23
CA VAL A 80 -7.49 7.17 8.98
C VAL A 80 -7.97 6.46 10.23
N LEU A 81 -9.10 6.92 10.76
CA LEU A 81 -9.83 6.27 11.85
C LEU A 81 -10.97 5.42 11.27
N ASP A 82 -11.06 4.18 11.71
CA ASP A 82 -12.13 3.24 11.36
C ASP A 82 -13.09 3.10 12.54
N TYR A 83 -14.33 3.51 12.33
CA TYR A 83 -15.45 3.38 13.27
C TYR A 83 -16.30 2.19 12.86
N GLU A 84 -16.43 1.21 13.74
CA GLU A 84 -17.27 0.04 13.54
C GLU A 84 -18.59 0.20 14.30
N PHE A 85 -19.69 0.17 13.56
CA PHE A 85 -21.05 0.25 14.11
C PHE A 85 -21.74 -1.11 14.02
N PRO A 86 -22.31 -1.62 15.13
CA PRO A 86 -22.95 -2.92 15.15
C PRO A 86 -24.25 -2.92 14.34
N PRO A 87 -24.68 -4.09 13.87
CA PRO A 87 -26.04 -4.23 13.34
C PRO A 87 -27.04 -3.91 14.45
N THR A 88 -28.03 -3.10 14.13
CA THR A 88 -29.09 -2.73 15.06
C THR A 88 -30.45 -3.02 14.52
N VAL A 89 -31.35 -3.40 15.41
CA VAL A 89 -32.77 -3.61 15.09
C VAL A 89 -33.56 -2.45 15.71
N LYS A 90 -34.14 -1.61 14.87
CA LYS A 90 -35.03 -0.55 15.32
C LYS A 90 -36.48 -1.05 15.21
N LYS A 91 -37.15 -1.18 16.35
CA LYS A 91 -38.58 -1.47 16.39
C LYS A 91 -39.33 -0.14 16.30
N THR A 92 -40.03 0.07 15.20
CA THR A 92 -41.02 1.14 15.03
C THR A 92 -42.39 0.50 15.21
N ASN A 93 -43.38 1.24 15.61
CA ASN A 93 -44.68 0.78 16.12
C ASN A 93 -45.36 -0.36 15.31
N SER A 94 -45.04 -0.58 14.05
CA SER A 94 -45.57 -1.64 13.21
C SER A 94 -44.52 -2.49 12.50
N ASP A 95 -43.27 -1.99 12.38
CA ASP A 95 -42.22 -2.62 11.56
C ASP A 95 -40.93 -2.83 12.35
N THR A 96 -40.23 -3.90 12.05
CA THR A 96 -38.90 -4.18 12.55
C THR A 96 -37.90 -3.90 11.45
N GLU A 97 -37.17 -2.82 11.55
CA GLU A 97 -36.16 -2.44 10.57
C GLU A 97 -34.80 -2.91 11.05
N LEU A 98 -34.13 -3.71 10.25
CA LEU A 98 -32.79 -4.22 10.49
C LEU A 98 -31.78 -3.30 9.80
N PHE A 99 -30.96 -2.62 10.59
CA PHE A 99 -29.81 -1.88 10.10
C PHE A 99 -28.58 -2.80 10.12
N PRO A 100 -27.95 -3.07 8.97
CA PRO A 100 -26.75 -3.90 8.91
C PRO A 100 -25.60 -3.23 9.65
N ALA A 101 -24.54 -3.98 9.93
CA ALA A 101 -23.28 -3.44 10.39
C ALA A 101 -22.75 -2.41 9.37
N LYS A 102 -22.15 -1.34 9.89
CA LYS A 102 -21.64 -0.23 9.07
C LYS A 102 -20.26 0.17 9.58
N TRP A 103 -19.37 0.48 8.68
CA TRP A 103 -18.05 1.02 8.96
C TRP A 103 -17.98 2.44 8.43
N VAL A 104 -17.33 3.32 9.18
CA VAL A 104 -17.09 4.71 8.76
C VAL A 104 -15.59 4.99 8.86
N PHE A 105 -14.99 5.26 7.73
CA PHE A 105 -13.59 5.64 7.63
C PHE A 105 -13.46 7.15 7.62
N VAL A 106 -12.85 7.72 8.64
CA VAL A 106 -12.61 9.17 8.73
C VAL A 106 -11.14 9.44 8.50
N THR A 107 -10.82 10.13 7.43
CA THR A 107 -9.46 10.53 7.07
C THR A 107 -9.21 11.97 7.51
N PHE A 108 -8.15 12.17 8.28
CA PHE A 108 -7.64 13.48 8.69
C PHE A 108 -6.33 13.74 7.95
N SER A 109 -6.28 14.79 7.16
CA SER A 109 -5.05 15.28 6.53
C SER A 109 -4.47 16.38 7.39
N ILE A 110 -3.27 16.17 7.96
CA ILE A 110 -2.65 17.05 8.96
C ILE A 110 -1.32 17.54 8.40
N ARG A 111 -1.11 18.87 8.38
CA ARG A 111 0.19 19.47 8.04
C ARG A 111 1.13 19.30 9.22
N SER A 112 2.19 18.53 9.05
CA SER A 112 3.08 18.14 10.15
C SER A 112 3.82 19.31 10.78
N ALA A 113 4.12 20.39 10.03
CA ALA A 113 4.87 21.55 10.52
C ALA A 113 4.04 22.46 11.44
N GLU A 114 2.72 22.55 11.22
CA GLU A 114 1.84 23.50 11.91
C GLU A 114 0.82 22.79 12.82
N ASP A 115 0.76 21.46 12.79
CA ASP A 115 -0.25 20.63 13.46
C ASP A 115 -1.69 21.06 13.11
N SER A 116 -1.86 21.63 11.93
CA SER A 116 -3.16 22.10 11.43
C SER A 116 -3.80 21.07 10.50
N ILE A 117 -5.10 20.90 10.60
CA ILE A 117 -5.85 19.98 9.75
C ILE A 117 -6.15 20.69 8.43
N THR A 118 -5.72 20.08 7.32
CA THR A 118 -5.94 20.59 5.96
C THR A 118 -7.15 19.95 5.28
N GLY A 119 -7.70 18.88 5.86
CA GLY A 119 -8.88 18.21 5.32
C GLY A 119 -9.42 17.14 6.26
N ILE A 120 -10.75 16.99 6.26
CA ILE A 120 -11.46 15.91 6.94
C ILE A 120 -12.39 15.28 5.92
N HIS A 121 -12.32 13.96 5.76
CA HIS A 121 -13.15 13.22 4.83
C HIS A 121 -13.70 11.96 5.49
N ALA A 122 -15.00 11.69 5.34
CA ALA A 122 -15.66 10.52 5.88
C ALA A 122 -16.30 9.70 4.76
N VAL A 123 -16.05 8.38 4.78
CA VAL A 123 -16.62 7.43 3.84
C VAL A 123 -17.29 6.30 4.61
N THR A 124 -18.50 5.95 4.22
CA THR A 124 -19.23 4.82 4.80
C THR A 124 -19.04 3.55 3.98
N SER A 125 -18.96 2.40 4.64
CA SER A 125 -18.84 1.09 4.01
C SER A 125 -19.73 0.07 4.72
N GLU A 126 -20.19 -0.92 3.97
CA GLU A 126 -20.92 -2.09 4.51
C GLU A 126 -19.95 -3.22 4.93
N GLN A 127 -18.66 -3.05 4.68
CA GLN A 127 -17.64 -4.05 4.97
C GLN A 127 -16.48 -3.43 5.74
N SER A 128 -15.88 -4.21 6.63
CA SER A 128 -14.66 -3.79 7.33
C SER A 128 -13.49 -3.64 6.34
N ILE A 129 -12.50 -2.83 6.71
CA ILE A 129 -11.30 -2.65 5.87
C ILE A 129 -10.54 -3.96 5.68
N GLU A 130 -10.57 -4.83 6.67
CA GLU A 130 -9.97 -6.17 6.57
C GLU A 130 -10.71 -7.05 5.56
N ALA A 131 -12.06 -6.97 5.51
CA ALA A 131 -12.86 -7.71 4.54
C ALA A 131 -12.65 -7.18 3.12
N ILE A 132 -12.61 -5.84 2.95
CA ILE A 132 -12.37 -5.19 1.66
C ILE A 132 -10.99 -5.59 1.13
N ASN A 133 -9.98 -5.58 2.00
CA ASN A 133 -8.59 -5.86 1.63
C ASN A 133 -8.19 -7.34 1.84
N ALA A 134 -9.13 -8.23 2.13
CA ALA A 134 -8.83 -9.66 2.26
C ALA A 134 -8.21 -10.22 0.96
N LEU A 135 -7.13 -10.99 1.11
CA LEU A 135 -6.53 -11.70 -0.02
C LEU A 135 -7.48 -12.81 -0.49
N THR A 136 -8.33 -12.52 -1.43
CA THR A 136 -9.26 -13.48 -2.02
C THR A 136 -8.95 -13.66 -3.50
N PHE A 137 -9.16 -14.90 -4.00
CA PHE A 137 -9.09 -15.18 -5.44
C PHE A 137 -10.47 -15.16 -6.09
N LYS A 138 -11.54 -15.10 -5.29
CA LYS A 138 -12.91 -15.07 -5.81
C LYS A 138 -13.24 -13.69 -6.41
N ASN A 139 -13.93 -13.70 -7.54
CA ASN A 139 -14.41 -12.48 -8.23
C ASN A 139 -13.31 -11.51 -8.68
N LYS A 140 -12.12 -12.04 -9.03
CA LYS A 140 -11.04 -11.22 -9.60
C LYS A 140 -11.14 -11.18 -11.13
N GLY A 141 -10.68 -10.08 -11.72
CA GLY A 141 -10.67 -9.89 -13.17
C GLY A 141 -9.51 -10.61 -13.86
N VAL A 142 -9.58 -10.69 -15.18
CA VAL A 142 -8.53 -11.30 -16.02
C VAL A 142 -7.18 -10.63 -15.79
N ALA A 143 -7.17 -9.30 -15.59
CA ALA A 143 -5.95 -8.53 -15.35
C ALA A 143 -5.19 -9.01 -14.10
N GLN A 144 -5.89 -9.25 -12.98
CA GLN A 144 -5.28 -9.72 -11.73
C GLN A 144 -4.72 -11.14 -11.89
N TYR A 145 -5.46 -12.06 -12.51
CA TYR A 145 -4.97 -13.41 -12.77
C TYR A 145 -3.79 -13.44 -13.73
N THR A 146 -3.79 -12.58 -14.77
CA THR A 146 -2.67 -12.46 -15.71
C THR A 146 -1.43 -11.94 -14.97
N ALA A 147 -1.56 -10.92 -14.13
CA ALA A 147 -0.46 -10.40 -13.33
C ALA A 147 0.09 -11.47 -12.36
N PHE A 148 -0.79 -12.23 -11.73
CA PHE A 148 -0.39 -13.31 -10.81
C PHE A 148 0.37 -14.43 -11.53
N ALA A 149 -0.14 -14.88 -12.69
CA ALA A 149 0.53 -15.88 -13.53
C ALA A 149 1.89 -15.38 -14.04
N ALA A 150 1.95 -14.11 -14.49
CA ALA A 150 3.21 -13.48 -14.88
C ALA A 150 4.21 -13.42 -13.72
N GLY A 151 3.75 -13.10 -12.51
CA GLY A 151 4.57 -13.11 -11.30
C GLY A 151 5.18 -14.49 -11.00
N ILE A 152 4.39 -15.55 -11.11
CA ILE A 152 4.87 -16.93 -10.94
C ILE A 152 5.93 -17.26 -11.99
N LEU A 153 5.68 -16.94 -13.25
CA LEU A 153 6.62 -17.22 -14.36
C LEU A 153 7.93 -16.44 -14.21
N LEU A 154 7.87 -15.16 -13.82
CA LEU A 154 9.04 -14.33 -13.57
C LEU A 154 9.89 -14.89 -12.41
N ASN A 155 9.26 -15.32 -11.34
CA ASN A 155 9.95 -15.92 -10.20
C ASN A 155 10.59 -17.27 -10.58
N ALA A 156 9.88 -18.13 -11.31
CA ALA A 156 10.39 -19.39 -11.80
C ALA A 156 11.59 -19.17 -12.72
N PHE A 157 11.51 -18.19 -13.64
CA PHE A 157 12.60 -17.82 -14.52
C PHE A 157 13.82 -17.31 -13.75
N ALA A 158 13.63 -16.46 -12.74
CA ALA A 158 14.73 -15.95 -11.92
C ALA A 158 15.45 -17.08 -11.16
N ILE A 159 14.68 -17.99 -10.54
CA ILE A 159 15.22 -19.16 -9.85
C ILE A 159 16.02 -20.05 -10.82
N TYR A 160 15.46 -20.31 -12.02
CA TYR A 160 16.15 -21.05 -13.06
C TYR A 160 17.46 -20.39 -13.46
N ALA A 161 17.47 -19.07 -13.71
CA ALA A 161 18.67 -18.33 -14.08
C ALA A 161 19.74 -18.33 -12.99
N ILE A 162 19.35 -18.18 -11.73
CA ILE A 162 20.26 -18.27 -10.57
C ILE A 162 20.86 -19.67 -10.50
N THR A 163 20.05 -20.72 -10.62
CA THR A 163 20.55 -22.11 -10.63
C THR A 163 21.54 -22.35 -11.75
N LEU A 164 21.23 -21.88 -12.96
CA LEU A 164 22.17 -21.95 -14.09
C LEU A 164 23.47 -21.18 -13.80
N CYS A 165 23.40 -20.01 -13.19
CA CYS A 165 24.57 -19.22 -12.85
C CYS A 165 25.45 -19.95 -11.81
N VAL A 166 24.83 -20.52 -10.78
CA VAL A 166 25.53 -21.25 -9.72
C VAL A 166 26.19 -22.51 -10.25
N THR A 167 25.61 -23.21 -11.21
CA THR A 167 26.16 -24.43 -11.80
C THR A 167 27.13 -24.17 -12.96
N ALA A 168 27.09 -23.01 -13.59
CA ALA A 168 27.92 -22.65 -14.74
C ALA A 168 29.43 -22.57 -14.39
N LYS A 169 30.30 -22.96 -15.32
CA LYS A 169 31.76 -22.85 -15.17
C LYS A 169 32.29 -21.54 -15.77
N ILE A 170 31.84 -20.40 -15.23
CA ILE A 170 32.15 -19.05 -15.73
C ILE A 170 33.31 -18.34 -15.02
N GLY A 171 34.07 -19.08 -14.20
CA GLY A 171 35.26 -18.54 -13.51
C GLY A 171 34.98 -17.71 -12.26
N PRO A 172 35.97 -16.91 -11.78
CA PRO A 172 35.89 -16.26 -10.47
C PRO A 172 34.86 -15.14 -10.36
N LYS A 173 34.37 -14.60 -11.47
CA LYS A 173 33.35 -13.53 -11.50
C LYS A 173 31.91 -14.03 -11.35
N LYS A 174 31.72 -15.31 -11.09
CA LYS A 174 30.43 -15.96 -10.90
C LYS A 174 29.56 -15.28 -9.84
N TRP A 175 30.17 -14.93 -8.70
CA TRP A 175 29.50 -14.23 -7.61
C TRP A 175 28.89 -12.87 -8.04
N LEU A 176 29.57 -12.16 -8.97
CA LEU A 176 29.08 -10.88 -9.48
C LEU A 176 27.77 -11.05 -10.28
N TRP A 177 27.68 -12.08 -11.12
CA TRP A 177 26.45 -12.39 -11.84
C TRP A 177 25.33 -12.80 -10.90
N THR A 178 25.65 -13.62 -9.89
CA THR A 178 24.66 -13.98 -8.86
C THR A 178 24.18 -12.73 -8.13
N LEU A 179 25.07 -11.83 -7.75
CA LEU A 179 24.73 -10.57 -7.10
C LEU A 179 23.85 -9.69 -8.01
N LEU A 180 24.20 -9.57 -9.30
CA LEU A 180 23.42 -8.77 -10.24
C LEU A 180 22.00 -9.33 -10.46
N MET A 181 21.82 -10.66 -10.35
CA MET A 181 20.51 -11.29 -10.46
C MET A 181 19.60 -11.02 -9.25
N LEU A 182 20.18 -10.58 -8.12
CA LEU A 182 19.41 -10.14 -6.94
C LEU A 182 18.78 -8.75 -7.12
N PHE A 183 19.24 -7.99 -8.13
CA PHE A 183 18.65 -6.69 -8.43
C PHE A 183 17.52 -6.84 -9.44
N THR A 184 16.36 -6.34 -9.09
CA THR A 184 15.19 -6.30 -9.96
C THR A 184 14.69 -4.88 -10.11
N PHE A 185 14.21 -4.55 -11.29
CA PHE A 185 13.58 -3.26 -11.56
C PHE A 185 12.08 -3.45 -11.49
N VAL A 186 11.45 -2.89 -10.45
CA VAL A 186 9.98 -2.89 -10.36
C VAL A 186 9.43 -1.94 -11.40
N LEU A 187 8.60 -2.46 -12.30
CA LEU A 187 8.02 -1.71 -13.41
C LEU A 187 6.52 -1.51 -13.24
N VAL A 188 5.84 -2.50 -12.66
CA VAL A 188 4.39 -2.55 -12.59
C VAL A 188 3.95 -2.96 -11.19
N SER A 189 2.95 -2.27 -10.66
CA SER A 189 2.23 -2.66 -9.47
C SER A 189 0.75 -2.83 -9.80
N VAL A 190 0.18 -3.95 -9.37
CA VAL A 190 -1.24 -4.25 -9.56
C VAL A 190 -1.90 -4.32 -8.19
N ASN A 191 -2.88 -3.46 -7.97
CA ASN A 191 -3.73 -3.54 -6.79
C ASN A 191 -4.62 -4.78 -6.90
N TRP A 192 -4.40 -5.76 -6.01
CA TRP A 192 -5.14 -7.02 -6.05
C TRP A 192 -6.62 -6.84 -5.70
N THR A 193 -6.96 -5.83 -4.91
CA THR A 193 -8.33 -5.55 -4.49
C THR A 193 -9.15 -4.95 -5.63
N THR A 194 -8.65 -3.87 -6.25
CA THR A 194 -9.38 -3.12 -7.29
C THR A 194 -9.06 -3.56 -8.71
N GLY A 195 -7.89 -4.15 -8.94
CA GLY A 195 -7.39 -4.49 -10.27
C GLY A 195 -6.67 -3.34 -10.97
N ASP A 196 -6.47 -2.21 -10.31
CA ASP A 196 -5.80 -1.04 -10.88
C ASP A 196 -4.32 -1.30 -11.09
N TRP A 197 -3.82 -0.83 -12.21
CA TRP A 197 -2.42 -0.90 -12.58
C TRP A 197 -1.75 0.44 -12.37
N SER A 198 -0.60 0.42 -11.72
CA SER A 198 0.28 1.57 -11.62
C SER A 198 1.65 1.25 -12.18
N PHE A 199 2.15 2.13 -13.04
CA PHE A 199 3.50 2.06 -13.54
C PHE A 199 4.37 2.91 -12.61
N GLY A 200 5.23 2.24 -11.85
CA GLY A 200 6.14 2.93 -10.94
C GLY A 200 7.31 3.56 -11.68
N THR A 201 7.85 4.62 -11.12
CA THR A 201 9.23 5.04 -11.44
C THR A 201 10.15 3.87 -11.13
N VAL A 202 11.06 3.55 -12.06
CA VAL A 202 12.04 2.47 -11.93
C VAL A 202 12.75 2.61 -10.58
N SER A 203 12.35 1.85 -9.59
CA SER A 203 13.05 1.79 -8.31
C SER A 203 13.98 0.60 -8.32
N LEU A 204 15.29 0.87 -8.25
CA LEU A 204 16.28 -0.15 -8.04
C LEU A 204 16.14 -0.63 -6.58
N GLY A 205 15.62 -1.83 -6.39
CA GLY A 205 15.46 -2.41 -5.06
C GLY A 205 16.33 -3.64 -4.88
N PHE A 206 17.17 -3.65 -3.85
CA PHE A 206 17.77 -4.88 -3.32
C PHE A 206 16.76 -5.50 -2.35
N LYS A 207 16.17 -6.62 -2.72
CA LYS A 207 15.22 -7.35 -1.86
C LYS A 207 15.70 -8.77 -1.59
N LEU A 208 15.58 -9.21 -0.36
CA LEU A 208 15.77 -10.60 0.04
C LEU A 208 14.39 -11.19 0.43
N PRO A 209 13.93 -12.28 -0.21
CA PRO A 209 14.54 -13.01 -1.33
C PRO A 209 14.50 -12.23 -2.65
N PRO A 210 15.46 -12.49 -3.57
CA PRO A 210 15.64 -11.76 -4.84
C PRO A 210 14.62 -12.20 -5.88
N LEU A 211 13.35 -12.04 -5.58
CA LEU A 211 12.27 -12.44 -6.48
C LEU A 211 11.77 -11.23 -7.26
N PRO A 212 11.68 -11.32 -8.60
CA PRO A 212 11.21 -10.24 -9.46
C PRO A 212 9.71 -9.92 -9.25
N ALA A 213 8.93 -10.86 -8.74
CA ALA A 213 7.56 -10.60 -8.34
C ALA A 213 7.38 -10.83 -6.85
N ASN A 214 6.77 -9.86 -6.18
CA ASN A 214 6.44 -9.94 -4.77
C ASN A 214 5.06 -9.33 -4.49
N VAL A 215 4.52 -9.66 -3.33
CA VAL A 215 3.26 -9.11 -2.84
C VAL A 215 3.56 -8.27 -1.61
N GLU A 216 3.07 -7.06 -1.59
CA GLU A 216 3.19 -6.14 -0.46
C GLU A 216 1.81 -5.71 0.00
N CYS A 217 1.61 -5.63 1.30
CA CYS A 217 0.44 -5.03 1.91
C CYS A 217 0.86 -4.22 3.14
N SER A 218 0.17 -3.14 3.41
CA SER A 218 0.17 -2.50 4.72
C SER A 218 -0.79 -3.25 5.66
N ALA A 219 -0.74 -2.95 6.96
CA ALA A 219 -1.53 -3.69 7.97
C ALA A 219 -3.04 -3.73 7.64
N TYR A 220 -3.55 -2.68 7.01
CA TYR A 220 -4.96 -2.54 6.61
C TYR A 220 -5.13 -2.11 5.15
N GLY A 221 -4.03 -2.01 4.40
CA GLY A 221 -4.06 -1.57 3.01
C GLY A 221 -4.32 -2.72 2.02
N PRO A 222 -4.59 -2.38 0.77
CA PRO A 222 -4.79 -3.37 -0.27
C PRO A 222 -3.49 -4.16 -0.55
N TRP A 223 -3.66 -5.38 -1.01
CA TRP A 223 -2.57 -6.19 -1.51
C TRP A 223 -2.10 -5.66 -2.85
N ASN A 224 -0.82 -5.36 -2.96
CA ASN A 224 -0.20 -4.90 -4.19
C ASN A 224 0.78 -5.95 -4.71
N LEU A 225 0.49 -6.47 -5.90
CA LEU A 225 1.39 -7.37 -6.62
C LEU A 225 2.37 -6.52 -7.43
N LYS A 226 3.64 -6.54 -7.04
CA LYS A 226 4.71 -5.82 -7.73
C LYS A 226 5.44 -6.76 -8.67
N LEU A 227 5.54 -6.38 -9.93
CA LEU A 227 6.22 -7.12 -10.99
C LEU A 227 7.46 -6.35 -11.43
N GLY A 228 8.61 -7.02 -11.40
CA GLY A 228 9.88 -6.47 -11.82
C GLY A 228 10.53 -7.32 -12.91
N LEU A 229 11.39 -6.71 -13.72
CA LEU A 229 12.18 -7.43 -14.73
C LEU A 229 13.54 -7.84 -14.16
N PRO A 230 13.87 -9.14 -14.18
CA PRO A 230 15.19 -9.65 -13.81
C PRO A 230 16.18 -9.47 -14.96
N ILE A 231 16.60 -8.23 -15.24
CA ILE A 231 17.42 -7.88 -16.43
C ILE A 231 18.71 -8.71 -16.49
N ALA A 232 19.40 -8.88 -15.37
CA ALA A 232 20.62 -9.67 -15.34
C ALA A 232 20.39 -11.15 -15.73
N ALA A 233 19.24 -11.74 -15.34
CA ALA A 233 18.86 -13.09 -15.73
C ALA A 233 18.56 -13.18 -17.24
N ILE A 234 17.82 -12.17 -17.76
CA ILE A 234 17.49 -12.09 -19.20
C ILE A 234 18.75 -12.00 -20.05
N VAL A 235 19.76 -11.26 -19.61
CA VAL A 235 21.05 -11.15 -20.30
C VAL A 235 21.88 -12.43 -20.13
N PHE A 236 21.95 -12.96 -18.92
CA PHE A 236 22.84 -14.10 -18.61
C PHE A 236 22.44 -15.37 -19.35
N VAL A 237 21.16 -15.74 -19.36
CA VAL A 237 20.69 -17.02 -19.89
C VAL A 237 21.12 -17.26 -21.34
N PRO A 238 20.90 -16.34 -22.32
CA PRO A 238 21.33 -16.56 -23.72
C PRO A 238 22.85 -16.52 -23.89
N TYR A 239 23.57 -15.70 -23.11
CA TYR A 239 25.02 -15.54 -23.25
C TYR A 239 25.85 -16.51 -22.40
N ARG A 240 25.23 -17.38 -21.60
CA ARG A 240 25.90 -18.33 -20.71
C ARG A 240 27.01 -19.11 -21.41
N LYS A 241 26.70 -19.73 -22.57
CA LYS A 241 27.66 -20.55 -23.32
C LYS A 241 28.89 -19.75 -23.78
N LYS A 242 28.71 -18.46 -24.11
CA LYS A 242 29.81 -17.55 -24.46
C LYS A 242 30.70 -17.29 -23.25
N PHE A 243 30.12 -17.05 -22.10
CA PHE A 243 30.88 -16.83 -20.86
C PHE A 243 31.66 -18.07 -20.43
N GLU A 244 31.09 -19.27 -20.56
CA GLU A 244 31.76 -20.53 -20.28
C GLU A 244 32.96 -20.76 -21.21
N ARG A 245 32.82 -20.51 -22.55
CA ARG A 245 33.91 -20.60 -23.52
C ARG A 245 35.05 -19.62 -23.23
N THR A 246 34.70 -18.38 -22.90
CA THR A 246 35.71 -17.35 -22.55
C THR A 246 36.47 -17.73 -21.29
N ALA A 247 35.80 -18.28 -20.28
CA ALA A 247 36.43 -18.74 -19.05
C ALA A 247 37.38 -19.93 -19.32
N SER A 248 36.96 -20.89 -20.14
CA SER A 248 37.79 -22.04 -20.52
C SER A 248 39.02 -21.64 -21.32
N ALA A 249 38.88 -20.70 -22.28
CA ALA A 249 40.01 -20.17 -23.07
C ALA A 249 41.03 -19.45 -22.17
N ARG A 250 40.61 -18.69 -21.19
CA ARG A 250 41.51 -18.06 -20.20
C ARG A 250 42.22 -19.07 -19.34
N ALA A 251 41.52 -20.12 -18.91
CA ALA A 251 42.13 -21.19 -18.08
C ALA A 251 43.17 -22.01 -18.87
N ALA A 252 43.01 -22.13 -20.20
CA ALA A 252 43.96 -22.83 -21.10
C ALA A 252 45.16 -21.94 -21.50
N GLY A 253 45.29 -20.71 -21.02
CA GLY A 253 46.39 -19.80 -21.38
C GLY A 253 46.31 -19.24 -22.81
N LEU A 254 45.22 -19.48 -23.55
CA LEU A 254 45.02 -19.06 -24.92
C LEU A 254 44.42 -17.63 -25.08
N GLY A 255 44.25 -16.93 -23.98
CA GLY A 255 43.59 -15.62 -23.93
C GLY A 255 44.55 -14.45 -23.71
N GLY A 256 45.67 -14.43 -24.37
CA GLY A 256 46.64 -13.36 -24.29
C GLY A 256 47.10 -12.91 -25.68
N CYS A 257 46.37 -11.96 -26.25
CA CYS A 257 46.89 -10.93 -27.19
C CYS A 257 45.88 -9.79 -27.15
#